data_2994c54dfebb1c4b191ae3b3bf5ad62b
#
_entry.id   2994c54dfebb1c4b191ae3b3bf5ad62b
#
_cell.length_a   1.000
_cell.length_b   1.000
_cell.length_c   1.000
_cell.angle_alpha   90.00
_cell.angle_beta   90.00
_cell.angle_gamma   90.00
#
_symmetry.space_group_name_H-M   'P 1'
#
loop_
_entity.id
_entity.type
_entity.pdbx_description
1 polymer ?
#
loop_
_entity_poly.entity_id
_entity_poly.type
_entity_poly.pdbx_seq_one_letter_code
_entity_poly.pdbx_strand_id
1 'polypeptide(L)'
;MLRLALVGLDSSHADHYVRLVAAERRWPGVRLVALVDGEPGRRAELAAAGGLLLDAGDATVPDVVGHVDVAIVAHRVGRRHGVATRALLAAGVPVLVDKPFAASAADARATLDVARAHGTAVTTASALRFAPEVAAARAALATADGDSVAPRVAAAPASPPGPAASPPGPVVEVSGPADPHDERDGLFFLGIHVVEAARAVVGGPPGAAWSPPAVTRSADGIVATTRLGGVDVRLLLLDPGAHPTAGFAVAVRTPHGVERSEVVLDADYLAPVVEHGLAVLAPGTTTTAPTAARTTADPADDAGPVADDAGRVAAEHATILADLALLEQVGAALRP
;
A
#
# COMPACT_ATOMS: atom_id res chain seq x y z
N MET A 1 21.34 -10.35 -13.17
CA MET A 1 21.28 -8.99 -12.61
C MET A 1 20.09 -8.30 -13.23
N LEU A 2 19.12 -7.92 -12.44
CA LEU A 2 17.85 -7.31 -12.86
C LEU A 2 18.07 -5.84 -13.23
N ARG A 3 17.72 -5.43 -14.44
CA ARG A 3 17.83 -4.05 -14.94
C ARG A 3 16.53 -3.32 -14.61
N LEU A 4 16.61 -2.27 -13.80
CA LEU A 4 15.47 -1.50 -13.33
C LEU A 4 15.43 -0.12 -13.99
N ALA A 5 14.26 0.32 -14.45
CA ALA A 5 13.97 1.70 -14.80
C ALA A 5 13.17 2.39 -13.70
N LEU A 6 13.47 3.66 -13.42
CA LEU A 6 12.63 4.55 -12.62
C LEU A 6 11.95 5.57 -13.56
N VAL A 7 10.62 5.58 -13.56
CA VAL A 7 9.78 6.41 -14.43
C VAL A 7 8.98 7.40 -13.59
N GLY A 8 9.04 8.69 -13.94
CA GLY A 8 8.43 9.76 -13.15
C GLY A 8 9.35 10.23 -12.03
N LEU A 9 10.04 11.35 -12.26
CA LEU A 9 11.10 11.83 -11.39
C LEU A 9 10.69 13.04 -10.54
N ASP A 10 9.44 13.46 -10.61
CA ASP A 10 8.88 14.64 -9.95
C ASP A 10 8.42 14.38 -8.49
N SER A 11 8.50 13.14 -8.03
CA SER A 11 8.21 12.74 -6.66
C SER A 11 9.47 12.75 -5.78
N SER A 12 9.34 13.09 -4.50
CA SER A 12 10.40 12.88 -3.50
C SER A 12 10.76 11.39 -3.30
N HIS A 13 9.83 10.48 -3.65
CA HIS A 13 10.12 9.05 -3.62
C HIS A 13 11.19 8.65 -4.63
N ALA A 14 11.35 9.40 -5.74
CA ALA A 14 12.42 9.17 -6.70
C ALA A 14 13.83 9.28 -6.04
N ASP A 15 14.01 10.21 -5.11
CA ASP A 15 15.26 10.34 -4.35
C ASP A 15 15.54 9.10 -3.52
N HIS A 16 14.50 8.59 -2.84
CA HIS A 16 14.64 7.39 -2.02
C HIS A 16 14.93 6.15 -2.89
N TYR A 17 14.25 5.97 -4.01
CA TYR A 17 14.50 4.84 -4.92
C TYR A 17 15.93 4.90 -5.48
N VAL A 18 16.39 6.07 -5.93
CA VAL A 18 17.76 6.23 -6.42
C VAL A 18 18.76 5.96 -5.32
N ARG A 19 18.56 6.49 -4.11
CA ARG A 19 19.43 6.24 -2.96
C ARG A 19 19.51 4.75 -2.63
N LEU A 20 18.37 4.08 -2.44
CA LEU A 20 18.32 2.68 -2.02
C LEU A 20 18.90 1.73 -3.09
N VAL A 21 18.52 1.93 -4.37
CA VAL A 21 18.86 0.99 -5.44
C VAL A 21 20.24 1.28 -6.05
N ALA A 22 20.56 2.55 -6.29
CA ALA A 22 21.77 2.91 -7.02
C ALA A 22 22.93 3.29 -6.09
N ALA A 23 22.73 4.21 -5.13
CA ALA A 23 23.81 4.69 -4.27
C ALA A 23 24.19 3.64 -3.21
N GLU A 24 23.22 3.12 -2.47
CA GLU A 24 23.45 2.15 -1.40
C GLU A 24 23.53 0.70 -1.90
N ARG A 25 22.98 0.43 -3.08
CA ARG A 25 22.97 -0.91 -3.70
C ARG A 25 22.44 -1.99 -2.77
N ARG A 26 21.33 -1.70 -2.09
CA ARG A 26 20.76 -2.62 -1.08
C ARG A 26 20.42 -4.00 -1.64
N TRP A 27 20.14 -4.07 -2.92
CA TRP A 27 19.86 -5.33 -3.61
C TRP A 27 20.92 -5.58 -4.68
N PRO A 28 22.00 -6.33 -4.38
CA PRO A 28 23.14 -6.54 -5.29
C PRO A 28 22.73 -7.17 -6.64
N GLY A 29 21.60 -7.89 -6.68
CA GLY A 29 21.04 -8.46 -7.91
C GLY A 29 20.26 -7.45 -8.77
N VAL A 30 20.06 -6.21 -8.31
CA VAL A 30 19.27 -5.19 -9.00
C VAL A 30 20.16 -3.99 -9.36
N ARG A 31 19.99 -3.46 -10.56
CA ARG A 31 20.71 -2.30 -11.02
C ARG A 31 19.74 -1.29 -11.64
N LEU A 32 19.75 -0.05 -11.14
CA LEU A 32 19.06 1.06 -11.79
C LEU A 32 19.86 1.45 -13.05
N VAL A 33 19.23 1.34 -14.21
CA VAL A 33 19.86 1.55 -15.51
C VAL A 33 19.25 2.70 -16.30
N ALA A 34 18.04 3.17 -15.93
CA ALA A 34 17.36 4.26 -16.62
C ALA A 34 16.58 5.15 -15.66
N LEU A 35 16.59 6.45 -15.92
CA LEU A 35 15.73 7.47 -15.33
C LEU A 35 14.90 8.09 -16.45
N VAL A 36 13.57 8.00 -16.35
CA VAL A 36 12.63 8.23 -17.44
C VAL A 36 11.57 9.26 -17.03
N ASP A 37 11.12 10.06 -17.98
CA ASP A 37 10.01 11.00 -17.81
C ASP A 37 10.19 11.99 -16.65
N GLY A 38 11.15 12.88 -16.79
CA GLY A 38 11.43 13.95 -15.82
C GLY A 38 12.18 15.11 -16.48
N GLU A 39 12.13 16.27 -15.85
CA GLU A 39 12.88 17.44 -16.28
C GLU A 39 14.39 17.13 -16.35
N PRO A 40 15.12 17.63 -17.39
CA PRO A 40 16.54 17.30 -17.57
C PRO A 40 17.42 17.61 -16.35
N GLY A 41 17.19 18.75 -15.68
CA GLY A 41 17.91 19.12 -14.47
C GLY A 41 17.69 18.12 -13.32
N ARG A 42 16.44 17.74 -13.10
CA ARG A 42 16.07 16.75 -12.08
C ARG A 42 16.67 15.37 -12.36
N ARG A 43 16.67 14.95 -13.62
CA ARG A 43 17.32 13.72 -14.05
C ARG A 43 18.81 13.73 -13.77
N ALA A 44 19.50 14.84 -14.08
CA ALA A 44 20.91 15.00 -13.84
C ALA A 44 21.25 14.96 -12.33
N GLU A 45 20.44 15.60 -11.48
CA GLU A 45 20.58 15.54 -10.02
C GLU A 45 20.48 14.11 -9.50
N LEU A 46 19.44 13.38 -9.90
CA LEU A 46 19.20 12.00 -9.49
C LEU A 46 20.30 11.05 -10.01
N ALA A 47 20.75 11.25 -11.25
CA ALA A 47 21.83 10.46 -11.82
C ALA A 47 23.14 10.68 -11.02
N ALA A 48 23.47 11.93 -10.69
CA ALA A 48 24.63 12.26 -9.88
C ALA A 48 24.53 11.65 -8.47
N ALA A 49 23.38 11.79 -7.82
CA ALA A 49 23.11 11.21 -6.50
C ALA A 49 23.24 9.68 -6.48
N GLY A 50 22.84 9.01 -7.55
CA GLY A 50 22.95 7.55 -7.71
C GLY A 50 24.29 7.05 -8.25
N GLY A 51 25.21 7.94 -8.63
CA GLY A 51 26.44 7.57 -9.32
C GLY A 51 26.19 6.89 -10.67
N LEU A 52 25.12 7.29 -11.37
CA LEU A 52 24.70 6.70 -12.64
C LEU A 52 25.36 7.42 -13.81
N LEU A 53 25.94 6.63 -14.71
CA LEU A 53 26.38 7.12 -16.02
C LEU A 53 25.19 6.93 -16.98
N LEU A 54 24.39 7.97 -17.13
CA LEU A 54 23.27 7.99 -18.07
C LEU A 54 23.67 8.84 -19.27
N ASP A 55 23.40 8.33 -20.46
CA ASP A 55 23.46 9.16 -21.66
C ASP A 55 22.43 10.29 -21.53
N ALA A 56 22.84 11.51 -21.83
CA ALA A 56 22.09 12.74 -21.55
C ALA A 56 20.85 12.97 -22.44
N GLY A 57 20.28 11.91 -23.00
CA GLY A 57 19.05 11.98 -23.79
C GLY A 57 17.78 12.03 -22.95
N ASP A 58 16.71 12.59 -23.51
CA ASP A 58 15.37 12.53 -22.92
C ASP A 58 14.80 11.12 -23.09
N ALA A 59 15.16 10.20 -22.16
CA ALA A 59 14.65 8.85 -22.19
C ALA A 59 13.14 8.85 -21.95
N THR A 60 12.42 8.23 -22.85
CA THR A 60 10.98 7.98 -22.78
C THR A 60 10.71 6.50 -22.48
N VAL A 61 9.48 6.15 -22.14
CA VAL A 61 9.11 4.73 -21.93
C VAL A 61 9.47 3.85 -23.13
N PRO A 62 9.19 4.22 -24.40
CA PRO A 62 9.62 3.44 -25.56
C PRO A 62 11.13 3.19 -25.64
N ASP A 63 11.96 4.14 -25.20
CA ASP A 63 13.42 4.02 -25.32
C ASP A 63 14.01 2.97 -24.37
N VAL A 64 13.30 2.64 -23.28
CA VAL A 64 13.78 1.67 -22.28
C VAL A 64 13.22 0.27 -22.48
N VAL A 65 12.16 0.12 -23.27
CA VAL A 65 11.58 -1.19 -23.61
C VAL A 65 12.65 -2.07 -24.29
N GLY A 66 12.79 -3.31 -23.79
CA GLY A 66 13.85 -4.24 -24.25
C GLY A 66 15.22 -4.05 -23.58
N HIS A 67 15.43 -2.95 -22.88
CA HIS A 67 16.66 -2.65 -22.14
C HIS A 67 16.52 -2.82 -20.62
N VAL A 68 15.30 -3.00 -20.14
CA VAL A 68 14.96 -3.16 -18.70
C VAL A 68 14.16 -4.44 -18.47
N ASP A 69 14.30 -4.99 -17.27
CA ASP A 69 13.63 -6.22 -16.86
C ASP A 69 12.44 -5.92 -15.94
N VAL A 70 12.44 -4.75 -15.26
CA VAL A 70 11.41 -4.28 -14.35
C VAL A 70 11.42 -2.75 -14.30
N ALA A 71 10.29 -2.13 -13.98
CA ALA A 71 10.20 -0.70 -13.78
C ALA A 71 9.51 -0.32 -12.46
N ILE A 72 9.90 0.84 -11.90
CA ILE A 72 9.15 1.54 -10.87
C ILE A 72 8.55 2.78 -11.52
N VAL A 73 7.22 2.97 -11.42
CA VAL A 73 6.53 4.18 -11.88
C VAL A 73 6.18 5.01 -10.65
N ALA A 74 6.79 6.20 -10.52
CA ALA A 74 6.80 7.00 -9.30
C ALA A 74 6.47 8.49 -9.54
N HIS A 75 5.61 8.82 -10.49
CA HIS A 75 5.13 10.19 -10.63
C HIS A 75 4.49 10.68 -9.33
N ARG A 76 4.67 11.97 -9.01
CA ARG A 76 4.07 12.55 -7.82
C ARG A 76 2.53 12.47 -7.79
N VAL A 77 1.92 12.41 -8.97
CA VAL A 77 0.48 12.46 -9.16
C VAL A 77 0.00 11.13 -9.75
N GLY A 78 -0.85 10.41 -9.01
CA GLY A 78 -1.29 9.05 -9.36
C GLY A 78 -2.04 8.95 -10.69
N ARG A 79 -2.77 10.01 -11.10
CA ARG A 79 -3.42 10.04 -12.44
C ARG A 79 -2.43 9.98 -13.61
N ARG A 80 -1.13 10.23 -13.37
CA ARG A 80 -0.07 10.07 -14.38
C ARG A 80 0.48 8.65 -14.46
N HIS A 81 0.27 7.82 -13.42
CA HIS A 81 0.82 6.46 -13.36
C HIS A 81 0.33 5.57 -14.51
N GLY A 82 -0.96 5.62 -14.81
CA GLY A 82 -1.62 4.69 -15.71
C GLY A 82 -1.04 4.68 -17.14
N VAL A 83 -0.63 5.83 -17.69
CA VAL A 83 -0.12 5.92 -19.08
C VAL A 83 1.20 5.16 -19.21
N ALA A 84 2.19 5.48 -18.38
CA ALA A 84 3.50 4.83 -18.39
C ALA A 84 3.39 3.35 -18.03
N THR A 85 2.62 3.04 -17.00
CA THR A 85 2.41 1.65 -16.54
C THR A 85 1.83 0.78 -17.65
N ARG A 86 0.74 1.21 -18.30
CA ARG A 86 0.13 0.43 -19.38
C ARG A 86 1.07 0.22 -20.57
N ALA A 87 1.89 1.23 -20.92
CA ALA A 87 2.87 1.10 -22.00
C ALA A 87 3.94 0.05 -21.65
N LEU A 88 4.47 0.06 -20.44
CA LEU A 88 5.44 -0.93 -19.94
C LEU A 88 4.85 -2.33 -19.91
N LEU A 89 3.65 -2.48 -19.34
CA LEU A 89 2.95 -3.77 -19.22
C LEU A 89 2.68 -4.38 -20.60
N ALA A 90 2.22 -3.56 -21.56
CA ALA A 90 1.98 -3.99 -22.92
C ALA A 90 3.26 -4.45 -23.66
N ALA A 91 4.40 -3.93 -23.24
CA ALA A 91 5.72 -4.32 -23.73
C ALA A 91 6.32 -5.50 -22.93
N GLY A 92 5.60 -6.09 -21.99
CA GLY A 92 6.06 -7.23 -21.20
C GLY A 92 7.02 -6.86 -20.05
N VAL A 93 7.09 -5.59 -19.67
CA VAL A 93 7.92 -5.12 -18.54
C VAL A 93 7.06 -5.07 -17.27
N PRO A 94 7.36 -5.89 -16.23
CA PRO A 94 6.68 -5.86 -14.94
C PRO A 94 6.88 -4.52 -14.23
N VAL A 95 5.86 -4.05 -13.49
CA VAL A 95 5.86 -2.71 -12.92
C VAL A 95 5.48 -2.69 -11.43
N LEU A 96 6.32 -2.09 -10.59
CA LEU A 96 5.93 -1.55 -9.29
C LEU A 96 5.42 -0.12 -9.50
N VAL A 97 4.14 0.10 -9.22
CA VAL A 97 3.56 1.44 -9.24
C VAL A 97 3.62 2.03 -7.84
N ASP A 98 4.22 3.21 -7.70
CA ASP A 98 4.17 3.94 -6.43
C ASP A 98 2.72 4.33 -6.07
N LYS A 99 2.47 4.58 -4.82
CA LYS A 99 1.12 4.96 -4.35
C LYS A 99 0.75 6.41 -4.77
N PRO A 100 -0.53 6.67 -5.05
CA PRO A 100 -1.59 5.69 -5.23
C PRO A 100 -1.43 4.95 -6.56
N PHE A 101 -1.87 3.71 -6.63
CA PHE A 101 -1.82 2.94 -7.90
C PHE A 101 -2.47 3.70 -9.06
N ALA A 102 -3.59 4.34 -8.79
CA ALA A 102 -4.34 5.20 -9.68
C ALA A 102 -5.17 6.21 -8.89
N ALA A 103 -5.68 7.25 -9.53
CA ALA A 103 -6.57 8.24 -8.94
C ALA A 103 -8.07 7.88 -9.11
N SER A 104 -8.38 6.68 -9.59
CA SER A 104 -9.74 6.14 -9.69
C SER A 104 -9.71 4.61 -9.83
N ALA A 105 -10.77 3.95 -9.39
CA ALA A 105 -10.92 2.51 -9.60
C ALA A 105 -11.10 2.16 -11.09
N ALA A 106 -11.61 3.06 -11.90
CA ALA A 106 -11.75 2.85 -13.34
C ALA A 106 -10.38 2.81 -14.04
N ASP A 107 -9.48 3.74 -13.73
CA ASP A 107 -8.13 3.77 -14.31
C ASP A 107 -7.28 2.60 -13.79
N ALA A 108 -7.43 2.25 -12.52
CA ALA A 108 -6.83 1.05 -11.96
C ALA A 108 -7.27 -0.21 -12.71
N ARG A 109 -8.57 -0.37 -12.93
CA ARG A 109 -9.12 -1.51 -13.68
C ARG A 109 -8.55 -1.57 -15.09
N ALA A 110 -8.52 -0.45 -15.80
CA ALA A 110 -7.93 -0.38 -17.15
C ALA A 110 -6.45 -0.80 -17.16
N THR A 111 -5.68 -0.42 -16.15
CA THR A 111 -4.27 -0.81 -16.01
C THR A 111 -4.12 -2.31 -15.72
N LEU A 112 -4.93 -2.84 -14.81
CA LEU A 112 -4.93 -4.27 -14.48
C LEU A 112 -5.43 -5.16 -15.63
N ASP A 113 -6.33 -4.64 -16.48
CA ASP A 113 -6.79 -5.34 -17.68
C ASP A 113 -5.65 -5.46 -18.72
N VAL A 114 -4.82 -4.42 -18.88
CA VAL A 114 -3.60 -4.50 -19.72
C VAL A 114 -2.62 -5.52 -19.12
N ALA A 115 -2.37 -5.49 -17.82
CA ALA A 115 -1.50 -6.46 -17.16
C ALA A 115 -1.95 -7.90 -17.43
N ARG A 116 -3.25 -8.16 -17.28
CA ARG A 116 -3.85 -9.48 -17.53
C ARG A 116 -3.77 -9.88 -19.01
N ALA A 117 -4.08 -8.96 -19.93
CA ALA A 117 -4.05 -9.22 -21.37
C ALA A 117 -2.66 -9.61 -21.87
N HIS A 118 -1.61 -9.06 -21.27
CA HIS A 118 -0.21 -9.32 -21.66
C HIS A 118 0.49 -10.33 -20.74
N GLY A 119 -0.16 -10.84 -19.71
CA GLY A 119 0.46 -11.75 -18.74
C GLY A 119 1.63 -11.12 -17.98
N THR A 120 1.63 -9.80 -17.80
CA THR A 120 2.72 -9.03 -17.19
C THR A 120 2.35 -8.63 -15.77
N ALA A 121 3.24 -8.88 -14.80
CA ALA A 121 2.98 -8.60 -13.41
C ALA A 121 2.98 -7.09 -13.09
N VAL A 122 2.06 -6.67 -12.22
CA VAL A 122 2.01 -5.32 -11.67
C VAL A 122 1.60 -5.37 -10.20
N THR A 123 2.20 -4.52 -9.39
CA THR A 123 1.85 -4.37 -7.97
C THR A 123 2.03 -2.94 -7.49
N THR A 124 1.57 -2.66 -6.28
CA THR A 124 1.75 -1.40 -5.56
C THR A 124 1.75 -1.67 -4.06
N ALA A 125 2.34 -0.78 -3.29
CA ALA A 125 2.19 -0.79 -1.84
C ALA A 125 2.44 0.58 -1.23
N SER A 126 1.66 0.91 -0.20
CA SER A 126 1.99 1.97 0.74
C SER A 126 3.07 1.51 1.72
N ALA A 127 4.05 2.36 2.01
CA ALA A 127 5.06 2.07 3.01
C ALA A 127 4.47 1.82 4.42
N LEU A 128 3.32 2.45 4.75
CA LEU A 128 2.66 2.25 6.03
C LEU A 128 2.24 0.80 6.26
N ARG A 129 1.96 0.05 5.21
CA ARG A 129 1.61 -1.36 5.27
C ARG A 129 2.68 -2.20 5.98
N PHE A 130 3.94 -1.77 5.91
CA PHE A 130 5.10 -2.46 6.47
C PHE A 130 5.63 -1.82 7.77
N ALA A 131 4.96 -0.78 8.28
CA ALA A 131 5.41 -0.10 9.50
C ALA A 131 5.33 -1.02 10.72
N PRO A 132 6.33 -0.96 11.63
CA PRO A 132 6.33 -1.79 12.85
C PRO A 132 5.08 -1.60 13.70
N GLU A 133 4.55 -0.39 13.76
CA GLU A 133 3.34 -0.06 14.52
C GLU A 133 2.10 -0.74 13.92
N VAL A 134 2.04 -0.88 12.59
CA VAL A 134 0.97 -1.61 11.91
C VAL A 134 1.07 -3.12 12.20
N ALA A 135 2.28 -3.67 12.21
CA ALA A 135 2.51 -5.06 12.59
C ALA A 135 2.15 -5.32 14.08
N ALA A 136 2.50 -4.40 14.98
CA ALA A 136 2.13 -4.47 16.39
C ALA A 136 0.59 -4.41 16.58
N ALA A 137 -0.08 -3.50 15.88
CA ALA A 137 -1.55 -3.41 15.93
C ALA A 137 -2.23 -4.68 15.42
N ARG A 138 -1.68 -5.33 14.39
CA ARG A 138 -2.16 -6.63 13.91
C ARG A 138 -2.02 -7.71 14.96
N ALA A 139 -0.89 -7.77 15.68
CA ALA A 139 -0.68 -8.72 16.76
C ALA A 139 -1.65 -8.48 17.93
N ALA A 140 -1.90 -7.21 18.29
CA ALA A 140 -2.89 -6.84 19.30
C ALA A 140 -4.32 -7.27 18.90
N LEU A 141 -4.69 -7.09 17.63
CA LEU A 141 -5.98 -7.55 17.13
C LEU A 141 -6.14 -9.07 17.24
N ALA A 142 -5.11 -9.82 16.86
CA ALA A 142 -5.12 -11.29 16.93
C ALA A 142 -5.28 -11.82 18.36
N THR A 143 -4.66 -11.15 19.35
CA THR A 143 -4.83 -11.51 20.77
C THR A 143 -6.23 -11.17 21.28
N ALA A 144 -6.81 -10.05 20.85
CA ALA A 144 -8.17 -9.66 21.23
C ALA A 144 -9.23 -10.66 20.71
N ASP A 145 -9.05 -11.23 19.54
CA ASP A 145 -9.91 -12.28 18.99
C ASP A 145 -9.75 -13.61 19.75
N GLY A 146 -8.54 -13.93 20.22
CA GLY A 146 -8.24 -15.14 21.01
C GLY A 146 -8.92 -15.17 22.38
N ASP A 147 -9.03 -14.04 23.04
CA ASP A 147 -9.71 -13.91 24.33
C ASP A 147 -11.26 -14.12 24.23
N SER A 148 -11.81 -13.98 23.03
CA SER A 148 -13.23 -14.25 22.76
C SER A 148 -13.57 -15.76 22.74
N VAL A 149 -12.58 -16.65 22.68
CA VAL A 149 -12.72 -18.12 22.53
C VAL A 149 -12.44 -18.87 23.85
N ALA A 150 -12.33 -18.20 25.00
CA ALA A 150 -12.24 -18.90 26.27
C ALA A 150 -13.47 -19.78 26.49
N PRO A 151 -13.31 -21.11 26.76
CA PRO A 151 -14.44 -22.00 26.96
C PRO A 151 -15.26 -21.53 28.17
N ARG A 152 -16.49 -21.10 27.95
CA ARG A 152 -17.45 -20.89 29.02
C ARG A 152 -17.64 -22.22 29.71
N VAL A 153 -16.99 -22.39 30.85
CA VAL A 153 -17.34 -23.46 31.81
C VAL A 153 -18.81 -23.29 32.13
N ALA A 154 -19.59 -24.32 31.81
CA ALA A 154 -21.03 -24.34 32.04
C ALA A 154 -21.29 -24.19 33.54
N ALA A 155 -21.71 -23.03 33.98
CA ALA A 155 -22.39 -22.84 35.27
C ALA A 155 -23.87 -23.12 35.06
N ALA A 156 -24.45 -23.79 36.06
CA ALA A 156 -25.81 -24.29 36.09
C ALA A 156 -26.90 -23.26 35.77
N PRO A 157 -28.09 -23.66 35.32
CA PRO A 157 -29.10 -22.81 34.68
C PRO A 157 -29.74 -21.86 35.71
N ALA A 158 -29.41 -20.59 35.61
CA ALA A 158 -30.23 -19.51 36.16
C ALA A 158 -31.02 -18.91 34.96
N SER A 159 -32.25 -18.54 35.25
CA SER A 159 -33.27 -18.01 34.33
C SER A 159 -32.80 -17.24 33.10
N PRO A 160 -33.52 -17.33 31.95
CA PRO A 160 -33.01 -16.75 30.71
C PRO A 160 -32.88 -15.23 30.82
N PRO A 161 -31.68 -14.66 30.70
CA PRO A 161 -31.55 -13.24 30.47
C PRO A 161 -32.06 -12.98 29.04
N GLY A 162 -32.80 -11.89 28.86
CA GLY A 162 -33.12 -11.38 27.52
C GLY A 162 -31.85 -11.25 26.67
N PRO A 163 -31.96 -11.09 25.33
CA PRO A 163 -30.80 -11.07 24.44
C PRO A 163 -29.83 -9.97 24.88
N ALA A 164 -28.85 -10.34 25.69
CA ALA A 164 -27.72 -9.47 25.98
C ALA A 164 -26.99 -9.28 24.66
N ALA A 165 -26.94 -8.05 24.16
CA ALA A 165 -26.10 -7.70 23.04
C ALA A 165 -24.69 -8.20 23.36
N SER A 166 -24.13 -9.02 22.48
CA SER A 166 -22.73 -9.44 22.59
C SER A 166 -21.88 -8.17 22.74
N PRO A 167 -20.85 -8.15 23.58
CA PRO A 167 -19.97 -6.99 23.67
C PRO A 167 -19.44 -6.68 22.27
N PRO A 168 -19.33 -5.39 21.91
CA PRO A 168 -18.82 -5.03 20.59
C PRO A 168 -17.43 -5.66 20.40
N GLY A 169 -17.22 -6.29 19.23
CA GLY A 169 -15.93 -6.85 18.85
C GLY A 169 -14.83 -5.78 18.78
N PRO A 170 -13.59 -6.20 18.57
CA PRO A 170 -12.50 -5.24 18.40
C PRO A 170 -12.74 -4.34 17.19
N VAL A 171 -12.30 -3.07 17.28
CA VAL A 171 -12.38 -2.08 16.20
C VAL A 171 -10.97 -1.63 15.86
N VAL A 172 -10.61 -1.73 14.59
CA VAL A 172 -9.38 -1.15 14.04
C VAL A 172 -9.64 0.30 13.66
N GLU A 173 -8.82 1.22 14.15
CA GLU A 173 -8.89 2.63 13.81
C GLU A 173 -7.55 3.08 13.21
N VAL A 174 -7.58 3.64 12.02
CA VAL A 174 -6.39 4.22 11.38
C VAL A 174 -6.66 5.66 11.03
N SER A 175 -5.74 6.54 11.38
CA SER A 175 -5.83 7.97 11.13
C SER A 175 -4.66 8.48 10.31
N GLY A 176 -4.90 9.50 9.51
CA GLY A 176 -3.86 10.20 8.77
C GLY A 176 -4.41 11.38 7.99
N PRO A 177 -3.53 12.29 7.52
CA PRO A 177 -3.96 13.43 6.73
C PRO A 177 -4.57 12.96 5.40
N ALA A 178 -5.69 13.58 4.99
CA ALA A 178 -6.27 13.39 3.67
C ALA A 178 -7.22 14.54 3.35
N ASP A 179 -6.99 15.19 2.22
CA ASP A 179 -7.81 16.29 1.72
C ASP A 179 -8.57 15.83 0.46
N PRO A 180 -9.91 15.86 0.46
CA PRO A 180 -10.69 15.55 -0.74
C PRO A 180 -10.47 16.55 -1.90
N HIS A 181 -9.91 17.71 -1.61
CA HIS A 181 -9.62 18.78 -2.57
C HIS A 181 -8.12 18.89 -2.93
N ASP A 182 -7.29 17.96 -2.49
CA ASP A 182 -5.86 17.96 -2.83
C ASP A 182 -5.69 17.89 -4.37
N GLU A 183 -4.95 18.86 -4.91
CA GLU A 183 -4.73 18.96 -6.36
C GLU A 183 -4.01 17.75 -6.96
N ARG A 184 -3.32 16.98 -6.13
CA ARG A 184 -2.54 15.81 -6.52
C ARG A 184 -3.37 14.55 -6.72
N ASP A 185 -4.59 14.44 -6.34
CA ASP A 185 -5.54 13.35 -6.59
C ASP A 185 -6.59 13.24 -5.47
N GLY A 186 -6.85 14.34 -4.72
CA GLY A 186 -7.83 14.34 -3.65
C GLY A 186 -7.52 13.31 -2.56
N LEU A 187 -8.53 12.56 -2.15
CA LEU A 187 -8.39 11.52 -1.12
C LEU A 187 -7.40 10.42 -1.47
N PHE A 188 -7.15 10.16 -2.76
CA PHE A 188 -6.24 9.09 -3.16
C PHE A 188 -4.78 9.39 -2.81
N PHE A 189 -4.39 10.66 -2.76
CA PHE A 189 -2.98 11.04 -2.55
C PHE A 189 -2.41 10.57 -1.20
N LEU A 190 -3.11 10.83 -0.11
CA LEU A 190 -2.70 10.39 1.24
C LEU A 190 -3.68 9.38 1.88
N GLY A 191 -4.96 9.43 1.55
CA GLY A 191 -5.96 8.53 2.13
C GLY A 191 -5.70 7.05 1.82
N ILE A 192 -5.01 6.74 0.70
CA ILE A 192 -4.65 5.36 0.38
C ILE A 192 -3.75 4.74 1.45
N HIS A 193 -2.88 5.53 2.08
CA HIS A 193 -2.06 5.05 3.19
C HIS A 193 -2.90 4.56 4.37
N VAL A 194 -3.98 5.28 4.69
CA VAL A 194 -4.90 4.94 5.79
C VAL A 194 -5.63 3.63 5.47
N VAL A 195 -6.09 3.46 4.23
CA VAL A 195 -6.80 2.24 3.78
C VAL A 195 -5.87 1.03 3.79
N GLU A 196 -4.68 1.13 3.20
CA GLU A 196 -3.73 0.02 3.15
C GLU A 196 -3.19 -0.37 4.53
N ALA A 197 -2.94 0.60 5.42
CA ALA A 197 -2.56 0.31 6.80
C ALA A 197 -3.69 -0.41 7.55
N ALA A 198 -4.94 0.01 7.40
CA ALA A 198 -6.08 -0.66 8.00
C ALA A 198 -6.24 -2.10 7.51
N ARG A 199 -6.08 -2.33 6.19
CA ARG A 199 -6.07 -3.68 5.61
C ARG A 199 -4.93 -4.53 6.19
N ALA A 200 -3.74 -3.96 6.34
CA ALA A 200 -2.60 -4.67 6.89
C ALA A 200 -2.79 -5.07 8.35
N VAL A 201 -3.46 -4.24 9.16
CA VAL A 201 -3.83 -4.58 10.55
C VAL A 201 -4.86 -5.70 10.58
N VAL A 202 -5.95 -5.57 9.82
CA VAL A 202 -7.02 -6.58 9.81
C VAL A 202 -6.53 -7.91 9.26
N GLY A 203 -5.70 -7.86 8.20
CA GLY A 203 -5.30 -9.06 7.49
C GLY A 203 -6.47 -9.67 6.71
N GLY A 204 -6.52 -10.99 6.70
CA GLY A 204 -7.55 -11.75 5.98
C GLY A 204 -7.12 -12.14 4.56
N PRO A 205 -7.98 -12.84 3.82
CA PRO A 205 -7.63 -13.36 2.50
C PRO A 205 -7.35 -12.21 1.52
N PRO A 206 -6.34 -12.36 0.66
CA PRO A 206 -6.08 -11.38 -0.40
C PRO A 206 -7.33 -11.17 -1.26
N GLY A 207 -7.59 -9.91 -1.64
CA GLY A 207 -8.78 -9.54 -2.41
C GLY A 207 -10.07 -9.41 -1.61
N ALA A 208 -10.03 -9.56 -0.28
CA ALA A 208 -11.21 -9.34 0.54
C ALA A 208 -11.81 -7.94 0.31
N ALA A 209 -13.11 -7.90 0.05
CA ALA A 209 -13.82 -6.66 -0.21
C ALA A 209 -14.16 -5.92 1.10
N TRP A 210 -14.12 -4.60 1.04
CA TRP A 210 -14.67 -3.73 2.07
C TRP A 210 -16.21 -3.73 2.01
N SER A 211 -16.84 -3.67 3.18
CA SER A 211 -18.27 -3.34 3.21
C SER A 211 -18.50 -1.88 2.80
N PRO A 212 -19.68 -1.51 2.26
CA PRO A 212 -20.00 -0.12 1.98
C PRO A 212 -19.76 0.78 3.20
N PRO A 213 -19.04 1.91 3.07
CA PRO A 213 -18.71 2.75 4.20
C PRO A 213 -19.91 3.62 4.63
N ALA A 214 -20.10 3.78 5.95
CA ALA A 214 -20.85 4.90 6.49
C ALA A 214 -19.91 6.08 6.68
N VAL A 215 -20.21 7.23 6.05
CA VAL A 215 -19.32 8.38 6.01
C VAL A 215 -19.95 9.55 6.75
N THR A 216 -19.18 10.18 7.65
CA THR A 216 -19.54 11.42 8.32
C THR A 216 -18.43 12.45 8.14
N ARG A 217 -18.81 13.73 7.97
CA ARG A 217 -17.88 14.85 7.87
C ARG A 217 -17.99 15.73 9.12
N SER A 218 -16.87 16.16 9.63
CA SER A 218 -16.74 17.11 10.74
C SER A 218 -15.75 18.22 10.39
N ALA A 219 -15.55 19.17 11.30
CA ALA A 219 -14.49 20.17 11.18
C ALA A 219 -13.08 19.56 11.20
N ASP A 220 -12.93 18.40 11.84
CA ASP A 220 -11.64 17.70 11.97
C ASP A 220 -11.28 16.85 10.74
N GLY A 221 -12.25 16.61 9.84
CA GLY A 221 -12.05 15.78 8.66
C GLY A 221 -13.22 14.82 8.41
N ILE A 222 -12.91 13.66 7.88
CA ILE A 222 -13.86 12.64 7.44
C ILE A 222 -13.68 11.37 8.27
N VAL A 223 -14.76 10.82 8.76
CA VAL A 223 -14.79 9.49 9.38
C VAL A 223 -15.54 8.53 8.46
N ALA A 224 -14.87 7.50 8.00
CA ALA A 224 -15.50 6.40 7.27
C ALA A 224 -15.49 5.14 8.16
N THR A 225 -16.66 4.59 8.42
CA THR A 225 -16.81 3.34 9.18
C THR A 225 -17.21 2.24 8.20
N THR A 226 -16.49 1.16 8.19
CA THR A 226 -16.67 0.02 7.28
C THR A 226 -16.30 -1.28 7.97
N ARG A 227 -16.29 -2.40 7.24
CA ARG A 227 -15.84 -3.72 7.72
C ARG A 227 -14.96 -4.40 6.69
N LEU A 228 -13.96 -5.14 7.19
CA LEU A 228 -13.12 -6.01 6.40
C LEU A 228 -12.95 -7.35 7.12
N GLY A 229 -13.21 -8.48 6.46
CA GLY A 229 -13.03 -9.79 7.07
C GLY A 229 -13.84 -10.01 8.36
N GLY A 230 -14.95 -9.28 8.56
CA GLY A 230 -15.76 -9.33 9.79
C GLY A 230 -15.34 -8.34 10.89
N VAL A 231 -14.18 -7.71 10.78
CA VAL A 231 -13.66 -6.71 11.72
C VAL A 231 -14.23 -5.33 11.40
N ASP A 232 -14.69 -4.60 12.41
CA ASP A 232 -15.11 -3.20 12.27
C ASP A 232 -13.89 -2.30 12.13
N VAL A 233 -13.92 -1.38 11.14
CA VAL A 233 -12.82 -0.48 10.81
C VAL A 233 -13.31 0.96 10.77
N ARG A 234 -12.55 1.86 11.39
CA ARG A 234 -12.75 3.31 11.31
C ARG A 234 -11.54 3.97 10.65
N LEU A 235 -11.77 4.64 9.55
CA LEU A 235 -10.77 5.44 8.86
C LEU A 235 -11.01 6.91 9.22
N LEU A 236 -10.01 7.54 9.85
CA LEU A 236 -10.04 8.94 10.23
C LEU A 236 -9.17 9.74 9.26
N LEU A 237 -9.78 10.31 8.25
CA LEU A 237 -9.14 11.11 7.22
C LEU A 237 -9.11 12.56 7.71
N LEU A 238 -7.99 12.96 8.31
CA LEU A 238 -7.83 14.24 8.99
C LEU A 238 -7.63 15.35 7.98
N ASP A 239 -8.37 16.46 8.16
CA ASP A 239 -8.20 17.65 7.34
C ASP A 239 -6.85 18.31 7.66
N PRO A 240 -5.93 18.45 6.68
CA PRO A 240 -4.63 19.08 6.92
C PRO A 240 -4.73 20.55 7.32
N GLY A 241 -5.82 21.23 6.99
CA GLY A 241 -6.08 22.61 7.43
C GLY A 241 -6.39 22.69 8.91
N ALA A 242 -7.16 21.74 9.45
CA ALA A 242 -7.45 21.63 10.88
C ALA A 242 -6.31 20.96 11.67
N HIS A 243 -5.56 20.08 11.04
CA HIS A 243 -4.50 19.27 11.66
C HIS A 243 -3.19 19.34 10.86
N PRO A 244 -2.52 20.50 10.77
CA PRO A 244 -1.36 20.70 9.89
C PRO A 244 -0.13 19.86 10.25
N THR A 245 -0.07 19.33 11.47
CA THR A 245 1.03 18.48 11.96
C THR A 245 0.61 17.02 12.13
N ALA A 246 -0.59 16.64 11.70
CA ALA A 246 -1.05 15.27 11.85
C ALA A 246 -0.18 14.30 11.04
N GLY A 247 0.36 13.29 11.72
CA GLY A 247 0.95 12.12 11.12
C GLY A 247 -0.07 11.00 10.94
N PHE A 248 0.43 9.82 10.62
CA PHE A 248 -0.38 8.60 10.58
C PHE A 248 -0.36 7.93 11.96
N ALA A 249 -1.48 7.33 12.35
CA ALA A 249 -1.56 6.53 13.55
C ALA A 249 -2.48 5.33 13.36
N VAL A 250 -2.21 4.28 14.11
CA VAL A 250 -2.99 3.05 14.14
C VAL A 250 -3.42 2.73 15.57
N ALA A 251 -4.65 2.26 15.75
CA ALA A 251 -5.16 1.85 17.05
C ALA A 251 -6.03 0.59 16.93
N VAL A 252 -5.97 -0.25 17.95
CA VAL A 252 -6.90 -1.36 18.17
C VAL A 252 -7.69 -1.06 19.44
N ARG A 253 -9.01 -0.94 19.29
CA ARG A 253 -9.95 -0.74 20.41
C ARG A 253 -10.59 -2.05 20.76
N THR A 254 -10.53 -2.42 22.03
CA THR A 254 -11.17 -3.60 22.59
C THR A 254 -12.05 -3.19 23.77
N PRO A 255 -12.89 -4.09 24.29
CA PRO A 255 -13.59 -3.84 25.55
C PRO A 255 -12.67 -3.54 26.75
N HIS A 256 -11.38 -3.94 26.65
CA HIS A 256 -10.39 -3.80 27.71
C HIS A 256 -9.55 -2.52 27.61
N GLY A 257 -9.62 -1.80 26.49
CA GLY A 257 -8.87 -0.57 26.30
C GLY A 257 -8.58 -0.25 24.85
N VAL A 258 -7.69 0.73 24.64
CA VAL A 258 -7.23 1.18 23.33
C VAL A 258 -5.71 1.14 23.32
N GLU A 259 -5.16 0.37 22.40
CA GLU A 259 -3.76 0.44 22.04
C GLU A 259 -3.63 1.34 20.80
N ARG A 260 -2.89 2.44 20.93
CA ARG A 260 -2.66 3.42 19.87
C ARG A 260 -1.17 3.69 19.70
N SER A 261 -0.72 3.72 18.48
CA SER A 261 0.66 4.06 18.08
C SER A 261 0.67 5.07 16.95
N GLU A 262 1.52 6.08 17.07
CA GLU A 262 1.86 6.97 15.95
C GLU A 262 2.84 6.24 15.05
N VAL A 263 2.60 6.25 13.74
CA VAL A 263 3.49 5.62 12.76
C VAL A 263 4.65 6.54 12.45
N VAL A 264 5.87 6.05 12.68
CA VAL A 264 7.09 6.81 12.40
C VAL A 264 7.77 6.22 11.18
N LEU A 265 7.83 7.01 10.10
CA LEU A 265 8.56 6.63 8.90
C LEU A 265 10.02 7.07 9.03
N ASP A 266 10.94 6.11 9.01
CA ASP A 266 12.38 6.35 8.98
C ASP A 266 12.87 6.69 7.57
N ALA A 267 14.18 6.90 7.42
CA ALA A 267 14.78 7.21 6.12
C ALA A 267 14.60 6.07 5.10
N ASP A 268 14.38 4.85 5.55
CA ASP A 268 14.38 3.63 4.75
C ASP A 268 12.97 3.08 4.48
N TYR A 269 11.95 3.85 4.82
CA TYR A 269 10.54 3.43 4.77
C TYR A 269 10.08 2.87 3.40
N LEU A 270 10.78 3.19 2.30
CA LEU A 270 10.50 2.62 0.98
C LEU A 270 11.25 1.30 0.70
N ALA A 271 12.19 0.90 1.53
CA ALA A 271 12.90 -0.36 1.31
C ALA A 271 11.94 -1.58 1.32
N PRO A 272 11.01 -1.74 2.27
CA PRO A 272 10.03 -2.82 2.23
C PRO A 272 9.09 -2.78 1.02
N VAL A 273 8.79 -1.58 0.48
CA VAL A 273 8.00 -1.43 -0.75
C VAL A 273 8.74 -2.01 -1.95
N VAL A 274 10.05 -1.72 -2.07
CA VAL A 274 10.89 -2.29 -3.14
C VAL A 274 11.01 -3.80 -2.97
N GLU A 275 11.21 -4.30 -1.76
CA GLU A 275 11.28 -5.75 -1.46
C GLU A 275 9.99 -6.46 -1.85
N HIS A 276 8.84 -5.91 -1.48
CA HIS A 276 7.54 -6.41 -1.91
C HIS A 276 7.41 -6.42 -3.44
N GLY A 277 7.76 -5.30 -4.09
CA GLY A 277 7.75 -5.20 -5.55
C GLY A 277 8.60 -6.26 -6.22
N LEU A 278 9.85 -6.42 -5.78
CA LEU A 278 10.76 -7.42 -6.33
C LEU A 278 10.26 -8.86 -6.12
N ALA A 279 9.68 -9.17 -4.96
CA ALA A 279 9.11 -10.48 -4.68
C ALA A 279 7.93 -10.83 -5.59
N VAL A 280 7.10 -9.84 -5.95
CA VAL A 280 5.96 -10.03 -6.85
C VAL A 280 6.38 -10.06 -8.32
N LEU A 281 7.28 -9.15 -8.73
CA LEU A 281 7.59 -8.90 -10.15
C LEU A 281 8.69 -9.80 -10.70
N ALA A 282 9.60 -10.29 -9.86
CA ALA A 282 10.74 -11.10 -10.24
C ALA A 282 10.90 -12.29 -9.29
N PRO A 283 9.91 -13.20 -9.21
CA PRO A 283 9.99 -14.37 -8.34
C PRO A 283 11.21 -15.22 -8.72
N GLY A 284 12.06 -15.50 -7.74
CA GLY A 284 13.33 -16.25 -7.94
C GLY A 284 14.59 -15.38 -7.99
N THR A 285 14.46 -14.07 -8.01
CA THR A 285 15.60 -13.17 -7.73
C THR A 285 15.85 -13.16 -6.24
N THR A 286 16.86 -13.93 -5.77
CA THR A 286 17.22 -13.97 -4.34
C THR A 286 17.75 -12.60 -3.92
N THR A 287 16.89 -11.80 -3.34
CA THR A 287 17.25 -10.54 -2.69
C THR A 287 17.75 -10.88 -1.29
N THR A 288 19.02 -11.27 -1.15
CA THR A 288 19.63 -11.31 0.17
C THR A 288 19.94 -9.88 0.58
N ALA A 289 18.93 -9.18 1.12
CA ALA A 289 19.18 -8.01 1.93
C ALA A 289 19.96 -8.45 3.16
N PRO A 290 20.99 -7.70 3.61
CA PRO A 290 21.62 -7.95 4.89
C PRO A 290 20.55 -7.86 5.97
N THR A 291 20.35 -8.95 6.68
CA THR A 291 19.39 -9.11 7.77
C THR A 291 19.70 -8.11 8.89
N ALA A 292 19.11 -6.92 8.81
CA ALA A 292 18.88 -6.11 9.99
C ALA A 292 17.52 -6.58 10.54
N ALA A 293 17.60 -7.39 11.60
CA ALA A 293 16.50 -7.86 12.43
C ALA A 293 15.14 -8.11 11.70
N ARG A 294 14.98 -9.30 11.13
CA ARG A 294 13.66 -9.87 10.92
C ARG A 294 13.02 -10.05 12.29
N THR A 295 12.39 -9.02 12.79
CA THR A 295 11.35 -9.13 13.79
C THR A 295 10.04 -9.15 13.06
N THR A 296 9.35 -10.27 13.20
CA THR A 296 8.00 -10.60 12.78
C THR A 296 7.85 -11.19 11.37
N ALA A 297 7.29 -12.38 11.36
CA ALA A 297 6.87 -13.14 10.21
C ALA A 297 6.00 -12.29 9.26
N ASP A 298 6.35 -12.29 7.98
CA ASP A 298 5.48 -11.81 6.92
C ASP A 298 4.17 -12.64 7.00
N PRO A 299 3.00 -12.01 7.09
CA PRO A 299 1.73 -12.72 7.12
C PRO A 299 1.44 -13.54 5.84
N ALA A 300 2.30 -13.46 4.82
CA ALA A 300 2.23 -14.33 3.65
C ALA A 300 2.68 -15.78 3.92
N ASP A 301 3.42 -16.05 5.02
CA ASP A 301 3.89 -17.40 5.35
C ASP A 301 2.82 -18.29 6.01
N ASP A 302 1.67 -17.73 6.39
CA ASP A 302 0.52 -18.49 6.92
C ASP A 302 -0.56 -18.79 5.87
N ALA A 303 -0.26 -18.54 4.61
CA ALA A 303 -1.08 -18.96 3.49
C ALA A 303 -0.98 -20.49 3.36
N GLY A 304 -2.11 -21.17 3.56
CA GLY A 304 -2.32 -22.56 3.21
C GLY A 304 -1.81 -22.90 1.77
N PRO A 305 -2.05 -24.10 1.22
CA PRO A 305 -1.35 -24.62 0.06
C PRO A 305 -1.18 -23.59 -1.03
N VAL A 306 0.09 -23.39 -1.44
CA VAL A 306 0.60 -22.38 -2.37
C VAL A 306 -0.38 -22.19 -3.53
N ALA A 307 -1.11 -21.06 -3.53
CA ALA A 307 -1.81 -20.62 -4.73
C ALA A 307 -0.77 -20.53 -5.86
N ASP A 308 -1.11 -21.00 -7.06
CA ASP A 308 -0.27 -20.81 -8.22
C ASP A 308 0.03 -19.31 -8.41
N ASP A 309 1.12 -18.98 -9.09
CA ASP A 309 1.51 -17.58 -9.29
C ASP A 309 0.37 -16.71 -9.89
N ALA A 310 -0.47 -17.30 -10.72
CA ALA A 310 -1.63 -16.65 -11.31
C ALA A 310 -2.71 -16.31 -10.26
N GLY A 311 -2.97 -17.21 -9.32
CA GLY A 311 -3.92 -16.97 -8.22
C GLY A 311 -3.43 -15.86 -7.29
N ARG A 312 -2.13 -15.82 -6.98
CA ARG A 312 -1.53 -14.77 -6.16
C ARG A 312 -1.61 -13.39 -6.83
N VAL A 313 -1.30 -13.30 -8.12
CA VAL A 313 -1.42 -12.04 -8.89
C VAL A 313 -2.87 -11.59 -8.98
N ALA A 314 -3.83 -12.49 -9.22
CA ALA A 314 -5.24 -12.14 -9.26
C ALA A 314 -5.75 -11.60 -7.92
N ALA A 315 -5.30 -12.18 -6.81
CA ALA A 315 -5.64 -11.73 -5.47
C ALA A 315 -5.06 -10.35 -5.14
N GLU A 316 -3.83 -10.06 -5.56
CA GLU A 316 -3.21 -8.73 -5.44
C GLU A 316 -4.00 -7.69 -6.23
N HIS A 317 -4.37 -7.98 -7.48
CA HIS A 317 -5.18 -7.09 -8.31
C HIS A 317 -6.56 -6.81 -7.68
N ALA A 318 -7.19 -7.82 -7.10
CA ALA A 318 -8.46 -7.64 -6.40
C ALA A 318 -8.31 -6.75 -5.16
N THR A 319 -7.21 -6.87 -4.43
CA THR A 319 -6.88 -6.02 -3.28
C THR A 319 -6.73 -4.55 -3.69
N ILE A 320 -5.95 -4.27 -4.73
CA ILE A 320 -5.75 -2.91 -5.27
C ILE A 320 -7.10 -2.28 -5.63
N LEU A 321 -7.96 -3.01 -6.35
CA LEU A 321 -9.28 -2.51 -6.74
C LEU A 321 -10.19 -2.26 -5.55
N ALA A 322 -10.19 -3.15 -4.55
CA ALA A 322 -11.03 -2.99 -3.37
C ALA A 322 -10.65 -1.75 -2.56
N ASP A 323 -9.36 -1.46 -2.39
CA ASP A 323 -8.89 -0.31 -1.63
C ASP A 323 -9.18 1.02 -2.33
N LEU A 324 -8.99 1.10 -3.64
CA LEU A 324 -9.34 2.28 -4.42
C LEU A 324 -10.86 2.50 -4.48
N ALA A 325 -11.65 1.42 -4.63
CA ALA A 325 -13.10 1.51 -4.63
C ALA A 325 -13.66 2.02 -3.29
N LEU A 326 -13.04 1.67 -2.17
CA LEU A 326 -13.42 2.22 -0.86
C LEU A 326 -13.23 3.74 -0.84
N LEU A 327 -12.09 4.25 -1.29
CA LEU A 327 -11.84 5.70 -1.35
C LEU A 327 -12.80 6.43 -2.30
N GLU A 328 -13.15 5.82 -3.43
CA GLU A 328 -14.18 6.37 -4.33
C GLU A 328 -15.54 6.47 -3.64
N GLN A 329 -15.95 5.43 -2.90
CA GLN A 329 -17.22 5.42 -2.17
C GLN A 329 -17.22 6.50 -1.07
N VAL A 330 -16.11 6.66 -0.34
CA VAL A 330 -15.95 7.73 0.65
C VAL A 330 -16.06 9.10 -0.03
N GLY A 331 -15.36 9.33 -1.12
CA GLY A 331 -15.43 10.57 -1.89
C GLY A 331 -16.82 10.84 -2.48
N ALA A 332 -17.52 9.81 -2.95
CA ALA A 332 -18.88 9.93 -3.48
C ALA A 332 -19.89 10.34 -2.40
N ALA A 333 -19.76 9.82 -1.19
CA ALA A 333 -20.62 10.16 -0.06
C ALA A 333 -20.45 11.61 0.45
N LEU A 334 -19.39 12.30 0.02
CA LEU A 334 -19.12 13.69 0.38
C LEU A 334 -19.73 14.69 -0.63
N ARG A 335 -20.20 14.22 -1.77
CA ARG A 335 -20.84 15.08 -2.78
C ARG A 335 -22.24 15.47 -2.28
N PRO A 336 -22.64 16.75 -2.47
CA PRO A 336 -23.95 17.22 -2.08
C PRO A 336 -25.08 16.55 -2.85
#